data_6f936e5f87e9d68ba6d8451336943aaf
#
_entry.id   6f936e5f87e9d68ba6d8451336943aaf
#
_cell.length_a   1.000
_cell.length_b   1.000
_cell.length_c   1.000
_cell.angle_alpha   90.00
_cell.angle_beta   90.00
_cell.angle_gamma   90.00
#
_symmetry.space_group_name_H-M   'P 1'
#
loop_
_entity.id
_entity.type
_entity.pdbx_description
1 polymer ?
#
loop_
_entity_poly.entity_id
_entity_poly.type
_entity_poly.pdbx_seq_one_letter_code
_entity_poly.pdbx_strand_id
1 'polypeptide(L)'
;MMSRPNGLFAVQYVPDFRAIYELWSSATSYADLHAQLRELGPALCQPFRNSSFKFVVESVNKSHTMQHQIEIIDSFSYLSFEGPVSMNNPEQIYAVLEEWQKGTQILLRVSLGRQVARSSRSAVGLFDLKKRRYIGNTSMDAELSLIAANQALARKGKLVYDPFVGTGSFLFACAYYGAMTMGSDIDGRPLRGRGRLSISSNLEQYNLVSEFLDVFIMDFANLSLRSGFLFDAIICDRNTVSLSNE
;
A
#
# COMPACT_ATOMS: atom_id res chain seq x y z
N MET A 1 -28.50 -10.69 4.88
CA MET A 1 -27.61 -11.85 4.62
C MET A 1 -26.63 -11.43 3.55
N MET A 2 -25.49 -10.83 3.93
CA MET A 2 -24.46 -10.40 2.99
C MET A 2 -23.47 -11.54 2.82
N SER A 3 -23.41 -12.07 1.59
CA SER A 3 -22.44 -13.08 1.17
C SER A 3 -21.03 -12.54 1.33
N ARG A 4 -20.14 -13.29 2.01
CA ARG A 4 -18.71 -13.00 2.08
C ARG A 4 -18.14 -13.00 0.67
N PRO A 5 -17.48 -11.95 0.19
CA PRO A 5 -16.72 -12.04 -1.03
C PRO A 5 -15.46 -12.86 -0.75
N ASN A 6 -15.39 -14.07 -1.31
CA ASN A 6 -14.15 -14.83 -1.45
C ASN A 6 -13.27 -14.11 -2.48
N GLY A 7 -12.46 -13.18 -2.02
CA GLY A 7 -11.48 -12.48 -2.84
C GLY A 7 -10.53 -11.73 -1.91
N LEU A 8 -9.29 -12.18 -1.85
CA LEU A 8 -8.18 -11.38 -1.33
C LEU A 8 -8.08 -10.13 -2.22
N PHE A 9 -8.73 -9.05 -1.78
CA PHE A 9 -8.44 -7.75 -2.34
C PHE A 9 -7.02 -7.37 -1.85
N ALA A 10 -6.04 -7.47 -2.75
CA ALA A 10 -4.79 -6.78 -2.53
C ALA A 10 -5.12 -5.28 -2.44
N VAL A 11 -5.09 -4.73 -1.23
CA VAL A 11 -5.27 -3.30 -1.03
C VAL A 11 -4.00 -2.65 -1.52
N GLN A 12 -4.05 -2.15 -2.75
CA GLN A 12 -3.00 -1.33 -3.33
C GLN A 12 -2.87 -0.04 -2.50
N TYR A 13 -1.76 0.65 -2.67
CA TYR A 13 -1.50 1.89 -1.94
C TYR A 13 -2.65 2.89 -2.13
N VAL A 14 -3.24 3.32 -1.02
CA VAL A 14 -4.17 4.45 -0.96
C VAL A 14 -3.58 5.45 0.04
N PRO A 15 -3.39 6.73 -0.33
CA PRO A 15 -2.90 7.76 0.58
C PRO A 15 -3.75 7.78 1.85
N ASP A 16 -3.12 7.93 3.01
CA ASP A 16 -3.75 8.00 4.33
C ASP A 16 -4.51 6.74 4.79
N PHE A 17 -4.63 5.73 3.94
CA PHE A 17 -5.22 4.46 4.30
C PHE A 17 -4.18 3.55 4.97
N ARG A 18 -4.45 3.06 6.19
CA ARG A 18 -3.53 2.19 6.94
C ARG A 18 -3.90 0.72 6.85
N ALA A 19 -5.15 0.41 7.17
CA ALA A 19 -5.65 -0.96 7.20
C ALA A 19 -7.17 -1.01 7.00
N ILE A 20 -7.69 -2.17 6.64
CA ILE A 20 -9.11 -2.51 6.67
C ILE A 20 -9.36 -3.39 7.89
N TYR A 21 -10.38 -3.06 8.65
CA TYR A 21 -10.80 -3.81 9.81
C TYR A 21 -12.21 -4.37 9.60
N GLU A 22 -12.38 -5.64 9.94
CA GLU A 22 -13.70 -6.22 10.20
C GLU A 22 -14.13 -5.72 11.58
N LEU A 23 -15.11 -4.84 11.61
CA LEU A 23 -15.58 -4.21 12.85
C LEU A 23 -16.38 -5.23 13.67
N TRP A 24 -15.97 -5.46 14.91
CA TRP A 24 -16.63 -6.36 15.82
C TRP A 24 -17.62 -5.62 16.72
N SER A 25 -17.23 -4.46 17.24
CA SER A 25 -18.09 -3.58 18.02
C SER A 25 -17.58 -2.15 18.02
N SER A 26 -18.49 -1.20 18.29
CA SER A 26 -18.20 0.23 18.38
C SER A 26 -19.12 0.92 19.37
N ALA A 27 -18.57 1.77 20.23
CA ALA A 27 -19.29 2.49 21.26
C ALA A 27 -18.69 3.88 21.49
N THR A 28 -19.35 4.69 22.30
CA THR A 28 -18.86 6.00 22.75
C THR A 28 -18.04 5.93 24.05
N SER A 29 -18.08 4.77 24.72
CA SER A 29 -17.29 4.52 25.93
C SER A 29 -16.71 3.11 25.93
N TYR A 30 -15.62 2.92 26.67
CA TYR A 30 -15.05 1.59 26.91
C TYR A 30 -16.02 0.65 27.65
N ALA A 31 -16.81 1.18 28.58
CA ALA A 31 -17.77 0.39 29.35
C ALA A 31 -18.81 -0.25 28.42
N ASP A 32 -19.39 0.53 27.51
CA ASP A 32 -20.36 0.04 26.54
C ASP A 32 -19.74 -0.91 25.53
N LEU A 33 -18.51 -0.61 25.05
CA LEU A 33 -17.77 -1.50 24.16
C LEU A 33 -17.56 -2.89 24.80
N HIS A 34 -17.09 -2.91 26.04
CA HIS A 34 -16.88 -4.17 26.77
C HIS A 34 -18.19 -4.92 27.06
N ALA A 35 -19.29 -4.21 27.35
CA ALA A 35 -20.59 -4.85 27.54
C ALA A 35 -21.03 -5.57 26.26
N GLN A 36 -20.96 -4.91 25.10
CA GLN A 36 -21.30 -5.51 23.82
C GLN A 36 -20.39 -6.69 23.46
N LEU A 37 -19.08 -6.56 23.70
CA LEU A 37 -18.11 -7.61 23.36
C LEU A 37 -18.19 -8.84 24.29
N ARG A 38 -18.66 -8.70 25.52
CA ARG A 38 -18.93 -9.87 26.38
C ARG A 38 -20.06 -10.72 25.82
N GLU A 39 -21.05 -10.12 25.18
CA GLU A 39 -22.16 -10.82 24.54
C GLU A 39 -21.76 -11.41 23.17
N LEU A 40 -21.14 -10.61 22.30
CA LEU A 40 -20.83 -11.00 20.92
C LEU A 40 -19.48 -11.72 20.76
N GLY A 41 -18.52 -11.42 21.66
CA GLY A 41 -17.13 -11.85 21.56
C GLY A 41 -16.91 -13.36 21.43
N PRO A 42 -17.58 -14.21 22.21
CA PRO A 42 -17.39 -15.66 22.09
C PRO A 42 -17.62 -16.19 20.67
N ALA A 43 -18.67 -15.72 19.99
CA ALA A 43 -18.96 -16.11 18.61
C ALA A 43 -17.96 -15.54 17.60
N LEU A 44 -17.49 -14.31 17.83
CA LEU A 44 -16.52 -13.62 16.95
C LEU A 44 -15.11 -14.20 17.08
N CYS A 45 -14.70 -14.60 18.29
CA CYS A 45 -13.40 -15.19 18.56
C CYS A 45 -13.27 -16.64 18.07
N GLN A 46 -14.38 -17.39 18.06
CA GLN A 46 -14.40 -18.83 17.77
C GLN A 46 -13.62 -19.25 16.52
N PRO A 47 -13.75 -18.58 15.35
CA PRO A 47 -13.02 -18.97 14.14
C PRO A 47 -11.49 -18.77 14.24
N PHE A 48 -11.02 -17.96 15.18
CA PHE A 48 -9.62 -17.52 15.31
C PHE A 48 -9.00 -17.91 16.66
N ARG A 49 -9.70 -18.73 17.44
CA ARG A 49 -9.37 -19.04 18.85
C ARG A 49 -7.92 -19.50 19.04
N ASN A 50 -7.44 -20.36 18.14
CA ASN A 50 -6.11 -20.98 18.23
C ASN A 50 -5.05 -20.29 17.34
N SER A 51 -5.43 -19.26 16.58
CA SER A 51 -4.49 -18.53 15.73
C SER A 51 -3.54 -17.66 16.55
N SER A 52 -2.29 -17.54 16.10
CA SER A 52 -1.37 -16.59 16.69
C SER A 52 -1.87 -15.16 16.48
N PHE A 53 -1.75 -14.32 17.49
CA PHE A 53 -2.34 -12.98 17.42
C PHE A 53 -1.51 -11.90 18.09
N LYS A 54 -1.86 -10.64 17.81
CA LYS A 54 -1.50 -9.48 18.62
C LYS A 54 -2.63 -8.46 18.66
N PHE A 55 -2.62 -7.66 19.73
CA PHE A 55 -3.41 -6.45 19.81
C PHE A 55 -2.58 -5.23 19.46
N VAL A 56 -3.22 -4.21 18.89
CA VAL A 56 -2.67 -2.88 18.67
C VAL A 56 -3.68 -1.83 19.11
N VAL A 57 -3.21 -0.67 19.58
CA VAL A 57 -4.06 0.47 19.89
C VAL A 57 -3.72 1.56 18.88
N GLU A 58 -4.71 1.99 18.11
CA GLU A 58 -4.59 3.08 17.14
C GLU A 58 -5.53 4.22 17.53
N SER A 59 -4.98 5.39 17.79
CA SER A 59 -5.73 6.54 18.29
C SER A 59 -5.58 7.72 17.33
N VAL A 60 -6.70 8.32 16.97
CA VAL A 60 -6.75 9.58 16.22
C VAL A 60 -6.84 10.74 17.17
N ASN A 61 -6.00 11.77 16.98
CA ASN A 61 -5.88 12.97 17.79
C ASN A 61 -5.38 12.76 19.24
N LYS A 62 -4.86 11.58 19.57
CA LYS A 62 -4.24 11.27 20.87
C LYS A 62 -3.08 10.31 20.72
N SER A 63 -2.11 10.39 21.60
CA SER A 63 -1.02 9.42 21.73
C SER A 63 -1.02 8.83 23.13
N HIS A 64 -0.79 7.53 23.23
CA HIS A 64 -0.68 6.82 24.49
C HIS A 64 0.75 6.39 24.76
N THR A 65 1.14 6.36 26.03
CA THR A 65 2.37 5.70 26.46
C THR A 65 2.24 4.19 26.23
N MET A 66 3.37 3.48 26.11
CA MET A 66 3.37 2.01 26.00
C MET A 66 2.63 1.35 27.17
N GLN A 67 2.84 1.84 28.39
CA GLN A 67 2.17 1.32 29.57
C GLN A 67 0.65 1.42 29.46
N HIS A 68 0.14 2.57 29.02
CA HIS A 68 -1.31 2.75 28.86
C HIS A 68 -1.90 1.91 27.73
N GLN A 69 -1.13 1.70 26.64
CA GLN A 69 -1.57 0.77 25.57
C GLN A 69 -1.71 -0.67 26.11
N ILE A 70 -0.77 -1.11 26.96
CA ILE A 70 -0.84 -2.43 27.61
C ILE A 70 -2.09 -2.53 28.48
N GLU A 71 -2.37 -1.53 29.31
CA GLU A 71 -3.57 -1.48 30.16
C GLU A 71 -4.87 -1.60 29.34
N ILE A 72 -4.93 -0.88 28.20
CA ILE A 72 -6.05 -0.98 27.27
C ILE A 72 -6.16 -2.41 26.74
N ILE A 73 -5.06 -3.00 26.28
CA ILE A 73 -5.05 -4.37 25.71
C ILE A 73 -5.48 -5.40 26.78
N ASP A 74 -4.95 -5.30 27.99
CA ASP A 74 -5.25 -6.20 29.10
C ASP A 74 -6.72 -6.16 29.49
N SER A 75 -7.40 -5.02 29.31
CA SER A 75 -8.84 -4.91 29.54
C SER A 75 -9.70 -5.82 28.66
N PHE A 76 -9.15 -6.34 27.54
CA PHE A 76 -9.80 -7.28 26.63
C PHE A 76 -9.44 -8.75 26.92
N SER A 77 -8.76 -9.07 28.02
CA SER A 77 -8.31 -10.42 28.38
C SER A 77 -9.44 -11.46 28.51
N TYR A 78 -10.68 -11.02 28.68
CA TYR A 78 -11.86 -11.87 28.68
C TYR A 78 -12.24 -12.44 27.31
N LEU A 79 -11.67 -11.91 26.21
CA LEU A 79 -11.84 -12.48 24.90
C LEU A 79 -11.02 -13.79 24.82
N SER A 80 -11.70 -14.90 24.55
CA SER A 80 -11.16 -16.25 24.70
C SER A 80 -10.21 -16.67 23.58
N PHE A 81 -9.12 -15.94 23.39
CA PHE A 81 -8.03 -16.34 22.50
C PHE A 81 -7.07 -17.29 23.23
N GLU A 82 -6.82 -18.44 22.65
CA GLU A 82 -5.93 -19.49 23.18
C GLU A 82 -4.62 -19.60 22.40
N GLY A 83 -4.56 -18.99 21.20
CA GLY A 83 -3.35 -18.96 20.38
C GLY A 83 -2.22 -18.15 21.03
N PRO A 84 -0.97 -18.34 20.58
CA PRO A 84 0.17 -17.62 21.12
C PRO A 84 0.18 -16.15 20.67
N VAL A 85 0.65 -15.26 21.56
CA VAL A 85 0.91 -13.86 21.19
C VAL A 85 2.18 -13.80 20.32
N SER A 86 2.07 -13.22 19.13
CA SER A 86 3.18 -13.06 18.18
C SER A 86 3.31 -11.60 17.74
N MET A 87 4.37 -10.92 18.16
CA MET A 87 4.56 -9.50 17.86
C MET A 87 5.00 -9.24 16.43
N ASN A 88 5.80 -10.14 15.85
CA ASN A 88 6.44 -9.91 14.54
C ASN A 88 5.61 -10.44 13.38
N ASN A 89 5.04 -11.62 13.48
CA ASN A 89 4.31 -12.27 12.40
C ASN A 89 3.05 -12.98 12.90
N PRO A 90 2.07 -12.26 13.45
CA PRO A 90 0.80 -12.84 13.90
C PRO A 90 -0.07 -13.22 12.70
N GLU A 91 -0.83 -14.31 12.84
CA GLU A 91 -1.88 -14.67 11.87
C GLU A 91 -3.07 -13.71 11.95
N GLN A 92 -3.36 -13.18 13.15
CA GLN A 92 -4.45 -12.24 13.38
C GLN A 92 -3.94 -10.97 14.08
N ILE A 93 -4.47 -9.82 13.67
CA ILE A 93 -4.23 -8.54 14.35
C ILE A 93 -5.58 -7.98 14.78
N TYR A 94 -5.72 -7.71 16.05
CA TYR A 94 -6.89 -7.05 16.62
C TYR A 94 -6.52 -5.61 16.96
N ALA A 95 -7.35 -4.67 16.54
CA ALA A 95 -7.09 -3.25 16.76
C ALA A 95 -8.17 -2.64 17.63
N VAL A 96 -7.75 -2.00 18.71
CA VAL A 96 -8.56 -1.02 19.43
C VAL A 96 -8.39 0.32 18.74
N LEU A 97 -9.46 0.82 18.15
CA LEU A 97 -9.48 2.06 17.35
C LEU A 97 -10.17 3.14 18.18
N GLU A 98 -9.46 4.20 18.49
CA GLU A 98 -9.97 5.32 19.27
C GLU A 98 -10.04 6.59 18.42
N GLU A 99 -11.15 7.29 18.54
CA GLU A 99 -11.33 8.62 17.97
C GLU A 99 -11.52 9.63 19.12
N TRP A 100 -10.58 10.55 19.23
CA TRP A 100 -10.59 11.60 20.25
C TRP A 100 -10.91 12.95 19.63
N GLN A 101 -11.65 13.79 20.34
CA GLN A 101 -11.89 15.16 19.92
C GLN A 101 -10.56 15.93 19.95
N LYS A 102 -10.22 16.57 18.82
CA LYS A 102 -8.95 17.29 18.67
C LYS A 102 -8.80 18.38 19.74
N GLY A 103 -7.66 18.37 20.42
CA GLY A 103 -7.32 19.37 21.45
C GLY A 103 -8.04 19.18 22.79
N THR A 104 -8.75 18.06 22.99
CA THR A 104 -9.45 17.74 24.25
C THR A 104 -9.07 16.34 24.75
N GLN A 105 -9.61 15.95 25.91
CA GLN A 105 -9.53 14.59 26.45
C GLN A 105 -10.86 13.83 26.31
N ILE A 106 -11.69 14.23 25.34
CA ILE A 106 -13.00 13.63 25.14
C ILE A 106 -12.85 12.51 24.10
N LEU A 107 -13.17 11.28 24.53
CA LEU A 107 -13.29 10.12 23.64
C LEU A 107 -14.63 10.20 22.92
N LEU A 108 -14.59 10.27 21.59
CA LEU A 108 -15.78 10.33 20.75
C LEU A 108 -16.28 8.93 20.40
N ARG A 109 -15.33 8.02 20.16
CA ARG A 109 -15.63 6.66 19.74
C ARG A 109 -14.48 5.73 20.10
N VAL A 110 -14.82 4.52 20.49
CA VAL A 110 -13.88 3.41 20.60
C VAL A 110 -14.46 2.18 19.94
N SER A 111 -13.62 1.46 19.23
CA SER A 111 -14.06 0.28 18.46
C SER A 111 -13.04 -0.84 18.60
N LEU A 112 -13.49 -2.09 18.53
CA LEU A 112 -12.65 -3.27 18.38
C LEU A 112 -12.90 -3.88 17.00
N GLY A 113 -11.82 -4.18 16.28
CA GLY A 113 -11.91 -4.83 14.99
C GLY A 113 -10.73 -5.75 14.71
N ARG A 114 -10.94 -6.72 13.81
CA ARG A 114 -9.90 -7.61 13.30
C ARG A 114 -9.37 -7.03 11.98
N GLN A 115 -8.07 -6.90 11.87
CA GLN A 115 -7.44 -6.44 10.63
C GLN A 115 -7.58 -7.51 9.54
N VAL A 116 -8.23 -7.17 8.44
CA VAL A 116 -8.41 -8.06 7.28
C VAL A 116 -7.45 -7.75 6.14
N ALA A 117 -6.97 -6.51 6.06
CA ALA A 117 -5.96 -6.11 5.10
C ALA A 117 -5.15 -4.91 5.62
N ARG A 118 -3.94 -4.77 5.11
CA ARG A 118 -3.07 -3.63 5.40
C ARG A 118 -2.64 -2.96 4.10
N SER A 119 -2.53 -1.66 4.12
CA SER A 119 -1.99 -0.88 3.01
C SER A 119 -0.49 -1.15 2.82
N SER A 120 -0.04 -1.11 1.57
CA SER A 120 1.39 -1.15 1.21
C SER A 120 2.09 0.21 1.37
N ARG A 121 1.68 1.03 2.34
CA ARG A 121 2.29 2.36 2.59
C ARG A 121 3.81 2.31 2.81
N SER A 122 4.35 1.21 3.30
CA SER A 122 5.80 0.98 3.40
C SER A 122 6.53 1.09 2.06
N ALA A 123 5.82 0.86 0.94
CA ALA A 123 6.38 0.99 -0.40
C ALA A 123 6.85 2.42 -0.72
N VAL A 124 6.24 3.47 -0.13
CA VAL A 124 6.71 4.85 -0.28
C VAL A 124 8.16 4.98 0.22
N GLY A 125 8.46 4.39 1.38
CA GLY A 125 9.81 4.37 1.93
C GLY A 125 10.80 3.50 1.14
N LEU A 126 10.29 2.48 0.43
CA LEU A 126 11.09 1.65 -0.47
C LEU A 126 11.52 2.43 -1.72
N PHE A 127 10.58 3.16 -2.34
CA PHE A 127 10.81 3.90 -3.57
C PHE A 127 11.25 5.36 -3.35
N ASP A 128 11.53 5.76 -2.12
CA ASP A 128 12.06 7.10 -1.80
C ASP A 128 13.23 7.45 -2.71
N LEU A 129 13.12 8.55 -3.46
CA LEU A 129 14.12 8.99 -4.43
C LEU A 129 15.50 9.20 -3.79
N LYS A 130 15.55 9.56 -2.49
CA LYS A 130 16.81 9.72 -1.75
C LYS A 130 17.59 8.40 -1.59
N LYS A 131 16.92 7.27 -1.72
CA LYS A 131 17.52 5.93 -1.60
C LYS A 131 17.77 5.28 -2.96
N ARG A 132 17.21 5.84 -4.03
CA ARG A 132 17.30 5.27 -5.38
C ARG A 132 18.69 5.49 -5.94
N ARG A 133 19.29 4.43 -6.52
CA ARG A 133 20.65 4.49 -7.09
C ARG A 133 20.74 5.38 -8.32
N TYR A 134 19.78 5.25 -9.22
CA TYR A 134 19.72 6.03 -10.46
C TYR A 134 18.49 6.93 -10.44
N ILE A 135 18.71 8.23 -10.46
CA ILE A 135 17.67 9.27 -10.52
C ILE A 135 18.02 10.30 -11.61
N GLY A 136 17.00 10.95 -12.14
CA GLY A 136 17.11 12.12 -13.06
C GLY A 136 16.22 13.26 -12.56
N ASN A 137 16.35 14.40 -13.20
CA ASN A 137 15.58 15.60 -12.85
C ASN A 137 14.06 15.42 -13.02
N THR A 138 13.66 14.47 -13.86
CA THR A 138 12.26 14.11 -14.15
C THR A 138 11.79 12.87 -13.41
N SER A 139 12.52 12.41 -12.37
CA SER A 139 12.09 11.25 -11.59
C SER A 139 10.83 11.60 -10.79
N MET A 140 9.76 10.82 -10.99
CA MET A 140 8.49 10.99 -10.29
C MET A 140 8.61 10.59 -8.83
N ASP A 141 7.94 11.32 -7.97
CA ASP A 141 7.81 11.00 -6.53
C ASP A 141 7.24 9.61 -6.29
N ALA A 142 7.69 8.97 -5.21
CA ALA A 142 7.32 7.61 -4.87
C ALA A 142 5.82 7.44 -4.62
N GLU A 143 5.22 8.37 -3.89
CA GLU A 143 3.80 8.32 -3.54
C GLU A 143 2.92 8.49 -4.78
N LEU A 144 3.23 9.48 -5.62
CA LEU A 144 2.53 9.72 -6.89
C LEU A 144 2.67 8.52 -7.83
N SER A 145 3.84 7.92 -7.92
CA SER A 145 4.08 6.73 -8.76
C SER A 145 3.23 5.53 -8.29
N LEU A 146 3.10 5.31 -6.97
CA LEU A 146 2.28 4.25 -6.41
C LEU A 146 0.78 4.51 -6.59
N ILE A 147 0.33 5.77 -6.46
CA ILE A 147 -1.06 6.16 -6.74
C ILE A 147 -1.40 5.90 -8.21
N ALA A 148 -0.54 6.32 -9.14
CA ALA A 148 -0.74 6.12 -10.55
C ALA A 148 -0.75 4.62 -10.93
N ALA A 149 0.13 3.80 -10.35
CA ALA A 149 0.13 2.35 -10.53
C ALA A 149 -1.17 1.71 -10.00
N ASN A 150 -1.71 2.23 -8.88
CA ASN A 150 -3.00 1.80 -8.35
C ASN A 150 -4.16 2.14 -9.29
N GLN A 151 -4.19 3.35 -9.85
CA GLN A 151 -5.21 3.78 -10.82
C GLN A 151 -5.12 2.97 -12.13
N ALA A 152 -3.91 2.60 -12.56
CA ALA A 152 -3.67 1.71 -13.69
C ALA A 152 -4.08 0.25 -13.42
N LEU A 153 -4.51 -0.08 -12.20
CA LEU A 153 -4.83 -1.45 -11.76
C LEU A 153 -3.67 -2.42 -12.00
N ALA A 154 -2.44 -1.94 -11.82
CA ALA A 154 -1.22 -2.73 -12.00
C ALA A 154 -1.23 -3.94 -11.05
N ARG A 155 -1.10 -5.15 -11.61
CA ARG A 155 -1.09 -6.41 -10.87
C ARG A 155 -0.55 -7.54 -11.73
N LYS A 156 -0.27 -8.69 -11.11
CA LYS A 156 0.16 -9.90 -11.81
C LYS A 156 -0.78 -10.24 -12.99
N GLY A 157 -0.19 -10.55 -14.13
CA GLY A 157 -0.89 -10.86 -15.37
C GLY A 157 -1.33 -9.65 -16.19
N LYS A 158 -0.92 -8.43 -15.79
CA LYS A 158 -1.16 -7.20 -16.56
C LYS A 158 0.12 -6.70 -17.19
N LEU A 159 0.00 -6.09 -18.38
CA LEU A 159 1.05 -5.40 -19.11
C LEU A 159 0.81 -3.90 -19.08
N VAL A 160 1.74 -3.17 -18.48
CA VAL A 160 1.67 -1.70 -18.34
C VAL A 160 2.78 -1.06 -19.16
N TYR A 161 2.43 0.01 -19.86
CA TYR A 161 3.32 0.75 -20.72
C TYR A 161 3.44 2.22 -20.30
N ASP A 162 4.68 2.72 -20.26
CA ASP A 162 4.99 4.15 -20.06
C ASP A 162 5.66 4.73 -21.30
N PRO A 163 4.97 5.58 -22.08
CA PRO A 163 5.54 6.19 -23.31
C PRO A 163 6.51 7.34 -23.05
N PHE A 164 6.65 7.80 -21.79
CA PHE A 164 7.55 8.89 -21.38
C PHE A 164 8.36 8.47 -20.16
N VAL A 165 8.97 7.30 -20.25
CA VAL A 165 9.46 6.52 -19.13
C VAL A 165 10.57 7.22 -18.31
N GLY A 166 11.34 8.13 -18.92
CA GLY A 166 12.42 8.83 -18.24
C GLY A 166 13.37 7.88 -17.50
N THR A 167 13.41 7.96 -16.17
CA THR A 167 14.22 7.09 -15.31
C THR A 167 13.46 5.89 -14.73
N GLY A 168 12.22 5.64 -15.17
CA GLY A 168 11.43 4.42 -14.87
C GLY A 168 10.59 4.46 -13.61
N SER A 169 10.27 5.62 -13.03
CA SER A 169 9.56 5.70 -11.75
C SER A 169 8.23 4.95 -11.73
N PHE A 170 7.41 5.10 -12.77
CA PHE A 170 6.14 4.40 -12.88
C PHE A 170 6.31 2.89 -13.11
N LEU A 171 7.34 2.49 -13.88
CA LEU A 171 7.60 1.07 -14.12
C LEU A 171 7.91 0.33 -12.81
N PHE A 172 8.71 0.92 -11.93
CA PHE A 172 9.03 0.31 -10.64
C PHE A 172 7.77 0.15 -9.76
N ALA A 173 6.91 1.17 -9.73
CA ALA A 173 5.67 1.12 -8.96
C ALA A 173 4.70 0.04 -9.50
N CYS A 174 4.55 -0.07 -10.82
CA CYS A 174 3.72 -1.09 -11.46
C CYS A 174 4.29 -2.50 -11.28
N ALA A 175 5.60 -2.67 -11.46
CA ALA A 175 6.30 -3.93 -11.26
C ALA A 175 6.21 -4.43 -9.81
N TYR A 176 6.25 -3.52 -8.84
CA TYR A 176 6.07 -3.85 -7.42
C TYR A 176 4.73 -4.55 -7.13
N TYR A 177 3.69 -4.19 -7.86
CA TYR A 177 2.39 -4.86 -7.79
C TYR A 177 2.29 -6.10 -8.69
N GLY A 178 3.39 -6.51 -9.33
CA GLY A 178 3.49 -7.72 -10.14
C GLY A 178 3.05 -7.57 -11.59
N ALA A 179 2.84 -6.35 -12.08
CA ALA A 179 2.58 -6.13 -13.51
C ALA A 179 3.87 -6.27 -14.32
N MET A 180 3.77 -6.84 -15.51
CA MET A 180 4.83 -6.76 -16.51
C MET A 180 4.90 -5.32 -17.02
N THR A 181 6.10 -4.77 -17.12
CA THR A 181 6.30 -3.36 -17.46
C THR A 181 7.23 -3.19 -18.66
N MET A 182 6.88 -2.27 -19.52
CA MET A 182 7.77 -1.79 -20.60
C MET A 182 7.56 -0.28 -20.78
N GLY A 183 8.55 0.38 -21.40
CA GLY A 183 8.46 1.81 -21.60
C GLY A 183 9.26 2.31 -22.79
N SER A 184 8.96 3.54 -23.20
CA SER A 184 9.78 4.25 -24.18
C SER A 184 10.00 5.69 -23.76
N ASP A 185 10.97 6.32 -24.40
CA ASP A 185 11.21 7.75 -24.29
C ASP A 185 11.83 8.23 -25.62
N ILE A 186 11.53 9.46 -26.01
CA ILE A 186 12.17 10.06 -27.18
C ILE A 186 13.64 10.42 -26.89
N ASP A 187 13.93 10.71 -25.60
CA ASP A 187 15.28 10.97 -25.13
C ASP A 187 15.96 9.69 -24.65
N GLY A 188 16.87 9.18 -25.44
CA GLY A 188 17.64 7.99 -25.08
C GLY A 188 18.64 8.18 -23.94
N ARG A 189 18.90 9.40 -23.47
CA ARG A 189 19.89 9.67 -22.41
C ARG A 189 19.47 9.06 -21.06
N PRO A 190 18.23 9.24 -20.57
CA PRO A 190 17.77 8.57 -19.36
C PRO A 190 17.77 7.05 -19.49
N LEU A 191 17.45 6.52 -20.68
CA LEU A 191 17.38 5.07 -20.89
C LEU A 191 18.76 4.41 -20.81
N ARG A 192 19.78 5.04 -21.34
CA ARG A 192 21.18 4.54 -21.31
C ARG A 192 21.80 4.61 -19.91
N GLY A 193 21.29 5.48 -19.06
CA GLY A 193 21.85 5.68 -17.72
C GLY A 193 23.18 6.44 -17.70
N ARG A 194 23.92 6.32 -16.60
CA ARG A 194 25.23 6.95 -16.35
C ARG A 194 26.21 5.91 -15.82
N GLY A 195 27.05 5.34 -16.68
CA GLY A 195 27.97 4.27 -16.32
C GLY A 195 27.22 3.02 -15.87
N ARG A 196 27.40 2.62 -14.59
CA ARG A 196 26.69 1.47 -14.01
C ARG A 196 25.32 1.82 -13.43
N LEU A 197 24.93 3.10 -13.45
CA LEU A 197 23.65 3.57 -12.91
C LEU A 197 22.65 3.69 -14.05
N SER A 198 21.58 2.92 -14.00
CA SER A 198 20.56 2.81 -15.04
C SER A 198 19.21 2.36 -14.46
N ILE A 199 18.20 2.30 -15.31
CA ILE A 199 16.91 1.68 -14.97
C ILE A 199 17.15 0.25 -14.48
N SER A 200 18.01 -0.54 -15.15
CA SER A 200 18.33 -1.91 -14.74
C SER A 200 18.95 -1.97 -13.34
N SER A 201 19.85 -1.06 -12.98
CA SER A 201 20.43 -1.01 -11.63
C SER A 201 19.39 -0.70 -10.54
N ASN A 202 18.33 0.03 -10.87
CA ASN A 202 17.19 0.26 -9.97
C ASN A 202 16.28 -0.98 -9.87
N LEU A 203 16.04 -1.68 -10.98
CA LEU A 203 15.29 -2.94 -10.98
C LEU A 203 15.98 -4.00 -10.11
N GLU A 204 17.30 -4.11 -10.21
CA GLU A 204 18.10 -4.98 -9.32
C GLU A 204 17.99 -4.52 -7.86
N GLN A 205 18.09 -3.22 -7.59
CA GLN A 205 17.95 -2.65 -6.24
C GLN A 205 16.63 -3.02 -5.59
N TYR A 206 15.54 -3.03 -6.36
CA TYR A 206 14.19 -3.29 -5.90
C TYR A 206 13.77 -4.76 -6.05
N ASN A 207 14.63 -5.61 -6.63
CA ASN A 207 14.32 -7.01 -6.94
C ASN A 207 13.08 -7.16 -7.86
N LEU A 208 13.03 -6.35 -8.92
CA LEU A 208 11.90 -6.25 -9.86
C LEU A 208 12.28 -6.62 -11.31
N VAL A 209 13.39 -7.32 -11.50
CA VAL A 209 13.90 -7.67 -12.85
C VAL A 209 12.93 -8.59 -13.57
N SER A 210 12.22 -9.48 -12.86
CA SER A 210 11.27 -10.44 -13.42
C SER A 210 10.00 -9.79 -13.99
N GLU A 211 9.62 -8.60 -13.50
CA GLU A 211 8.45 -7.84 -13.92
C GLU A 211 8.76 -6.78 -14.99
N PHE A 212 9.98 -6.78 -15.51
CA PHE A 212 10.44 -5.83 -16.49
C PHE A 212 10.70 -6.51 -17.84
N LEU A 213 10.13 -5.96 -18.92
CA LEU A 213 10.37 -6.43 -20.27
C LEU A 213 11.53 -5.68 -20.92
N ASP A 214 11.33 -4.38 -21.19
CA ASP A 214 12.38 -3.55 -21.81
C ASP A 214 12.01 -2.06 -21.78
N VAL A 215 13.00 -1.20 -22.10
CA VAL A 215 12.82 0.19 -22.44
C VAL A 215 13.55 0.52 -23.74
N PHE A 216 12.94 1.32 -24.60
CA PHE A 216 13.48 1.63 -25.92
C PHE A 216 13.23 3.08 -26.32
N ILE A 217 14.04 3.57 -27.28
CA ILE A 217 13.88 4.92 -27.82
C ILE A 217 12.77 4.90 -28.86
N MET A 218 11.73 5.71 -28.63
CA MET A 218 10.62 5.82 -29.57
C MET A 218 9.92 7.18 -29.40
N ASP A 219 9.55 7.79 -30.51
CA ASP A 219 8.63 8.92 -30.54
C ASP A 219 7.18 8.39 -30.41
N PHE A 220 6.48 8.82 -29.37
CA PHE A 220 5.09 8.42 -29.16
C PHE A 220 4.15 8.91 -30.27
N ALA A 221 4.48 9.99 -30.97
CA ALA A 221 3.70 10.46 -32.11
C ALA A 221 3.88 9.57 -33.36
N ASN A 222 4.98 8.82 -33.42
CA ASN A 222 5.33 7.93 -34.54
C ASN A 222 5.56 6.50 -34.00
N LEU A 223 4.48 5.86 -33.55
CA LEU A 223 4.54 4.55 -32.92
C LEU A 223 5.06 3.46 -33.88
N SER A 224 6.17 2.82 -33.52
CA SER A 224 6.73 1.67 -34.21
C SER A 224 6.28 0.34 -33.60
N LEU A 225 5.24 0.34 -32.76
CA LEU A 225 4.67 -0.86 -32.19
C LEU A 225 3.86 -1.62 -33.24
N ARG A 226 3.88 -2.96 -33.14
CA ARG A 226 3.11 -3.82 -34.04
C ARG A 226 1.63 -3.49 -33.96
N SER A 227 0.95 -3.40 -35.10
CA SER A 227 -0.49 -3.24 -35.17
C SER A 227 -1.20 -4.38 -34.39
N GLY A 228 -2.17 -4.01 -33.55
CA GLY A 228 -2.90 -4.97 -32.72
C GLY A 228 -2.21 -5.36 -31.40
N PHE A 229 -1.04 -4.81 -31.08
CA PHE A 229 -0.44 -4.97 -29.76
C PHE A 229 -1.22 -4.13 -28.73
N LEU A 230 -1.69 -4.76 -27.66
CA LEU A 230 -2.53 -4.12 -26.65
C LEU A 230 -1.83 -4.15 -25.29
N PHE A 231 -1.91 -3.03 -24.59
CA PHE A 231 -1.54 -2.90 -23.20
C PHE A 231 -2.80 -2.96 -22.32
N ASP A 232 -2.69 -3.51 -21.12
CA ASP A 232 -3.78 -3.43 -20.14
C ASP A 232 -3.94 -2.02 -19.57
N ALA A 233 -2.85 -1.27 -19.46
CA ALA A 233 -2.85 0.13 -19.09
C ALA A 233 -1.66 0.89 -19.67
N ILE A 234 -1.88 2.17 -19.91
CA ILE A 234 -0.82 3.17 -20.22
C ILE A 234 -0.76 4.13 -19.03
N ILE A 235 0.44 4.36 -18.53
CA ILE A 235 0.71 5.24 -17.39
C ILE A 235 1.79 6.22 -17.78
N CYS A 236 1.55 7.52 -17.62
CA CYS A 236 2.54 8.52 -17.96
C CYS A 236 2.33 9.83 -17.22
N ASP A 237 3.41 10.58 -17.07
CA ASP A 237 3.38 12.02 -16.80
C ASP A 237 3.97 12.74 -18.01
N ARG A 238 3.12 13.45 -18.71
CA ARG A 238 3.55 14.29 -19.81
C ARG A 238 4.04 15.61 -19.24
N ASN A 239 5.35 15.77 -19.04
CA ASN A 239 5.93 17.08 -18.86
C ASN A 239 5.60 17.92 -20.09
N THR A 240 4.73 18.91 -19.95
CA THR A 240 4.56 19.95 -20.95
C THR A 240 5.84 20.77 -20.99
N VAL A 241 6.80 20.34 -21.80
CA VAL A 241 7.80 21.27 -22.33
C VAL A 241 6.96 22.27 -23.10
N SER A 242 6.85 23.49 -22.59
CA SER A 242 6.32 24.59 -23.36
C SER A 242 7.17 24.67 -24.64
N LEU A 243 6.56 24.30 -25.76
CA LEU A 243 7.09 24.69 -27.06
C LEU A 243 7.06 26.22 -27.05
N SER A 244 8.18 26.83 -26.68
CA SER A 244 8.43 28.22 -27.02
C SER A 244 8.42 28.25 -28.55
N ASN A 245 7.32 28.80 -29.07
CA ASN A 245 7.22 29.14 -30.49
C ASN A 245 8.41 30.04 -30.84
N GLU A 246 9.33 29.54 -31.65
CA GLU A 246 10.14 30.35 -32.55
C GLU A 246 9.42 30.43 -33.89
#